data_cc0711793ea129b38fe93e260ebcb5ab
#
_entry.id   cc0711793ea129b38fe93e260ebcb5ab
#
_cell.length_a   1.000
_cell.length_b   1.000
_cell.length_c   1.000
_cell.angle_alpha   90.00
_cell.angle_beta   90.00
_cell.angle_gamma   90.00
#
_symmetry.space_group_name_H-M   'P 1'
#
loop_
_entity.id
_entity.type
_entity.pdbx_description
1 polymer ?
#
loop_
_entity_poly.entity_id
_entity_poly.type
_entity_poly.pdbx_seq_one_letter_code
_entity_poly.pdbx_strand_id
1 'polypeptide(L)'
;MKQEFSTSWISSTQPRKQRKFIANAPLHTKHRFLSTNLSKELRQKYGKRNLPLRKGDEALIMRGTFRGKKAKVVSVDLRNSRVAIEGMQRTKKDGSKVNVFFRPFALQIQTLNLDDKQRVAALNRKQSENKEKK
;
A
#
# COMPACT_ATOMS: atom_id res chain seq x y z
N MET A 1 -24.59 18.29 -11.04
CA MET A 1 -23.86 18.34 -9.75
C MET A 1 -23.03 17.08 -9.56
N LYS A 2 -21.79 17.20 -9.10
CA LYS A 2 -21.00 16.02 -8.69
C LYS A 2 -21.60 15.50 -7.38
N GLN A 3 -21.96 14.21 -7.34
CA GLN A 3 -22.38 13.58 -6.09
C GLN A 3 -21.22 13.57 -5.09
N GLU A 4 -21.50 13.91 -3.84
CA GLU A 4 -20.55 13.80 -2.74
C GLU A 4 -20.12 12.35 -2.54
N PHE A 5 -18.91 12.17 -2.04
CA PHE A 5 -18.40 10.84 -1.70
C PHE A 5 -19.17 10.29 -0.50
N SER A 6 -19.72 9.09 -0.64
CA SER A 6 -20.39 8.38 0.45
C SER A 6 -19.80 6.98 0.63
N THR A 7 -19.69 6.53 1.89
CA THR A 7 -19.26 5.17 2.24
C THR A 7 -20.41 4.19 2.31
N SER A 8 -21.67 4.65 2.23
CA SER A 8 -22.86 3.81 2.43
C SER A 8 -23.00 2.64 1.45
N TRP A 9 -22.36 2.71 0.27
CA TRP A 9 -22.41 1.65 -0.74
C TRP A 9 -21.08 0.92 -0.96
N ILE A 10 -20.18 0.95 0.02
CA ILE A 10 -18.86 0.28 -0.05
C ILE A 10 -19.00 -1.25 -0.26
N SER A 11 -20.13 -1.82 0.16
CA SER A 11 -20.48 -3.23 -0.03
C SER A 11 -21.14 -3.55 -1.37
N SER A 12 -21.32 -2.58 -2.26
CA SER A 12 -21.92 -2.84 -3.57
C SER A 12 -21.04 -3.76 -4.42
N THR A 13 -21.63 -4.81 -4.98
CA THR A 13 -20.95 -5.77 -5.87
C THR A 13 -20.88 -5.30 -7.33
N GLN A 14 -21.57 -4.21 -7.69
CA GLN A 14 -21.54 -3.68 -9.06
C GLN A 14 -20.17 -3.08 -9.41
N PRO A 15 -19.45 -3.57 -10.44
CA PRO A 15 -18.10 -3.09 -10.77
C PRO A 15 -18.04 -1.60 -11.10
N ARG A 16 -19.08 -1.05 -11.75
CA ARG A 16 -19.18 0.38 -12.07
C ARG A 16 -19.22 1.25 -10.80
N LYS A 17 -19.99 0.87 -9.79
CA LYS A 17 -20.07 1.57 -8.51
C LYS A 17 -18.74 1.49 -7.76
N GLN A 18 -18.07 0.33 -7.77
CA GLN A 18 -16.75 0.15 -7.16
C GLN A 18 -15.69 1.05 -7.82
N ARG A 19 -15.66 1.13 -9.14
CA ARG A 19 -14.74 2.05 -9.85
C ARG A 19 -15.03 3.51 -9.53
N LYS A 20 -16.31 3.91 -9.47
CA LYS A 20 -16.72 5.28 -9.09
C LYS A 20 -16.29 5.61 -7.65
N PHE A 21 -16.46 4.67 -6.71
CA PHE A 21 -16.00 4.82 -5.33
C PHE A 21 -14.50 5.08 -5.26
N ILE A 22 -13.68 4.27 -5.94
CA ILE A 22 -12.23 4.42 -5.97
C ILE A 22 -11.82 5.77 -6.60
N ALA A 23 -12.48 6.17 -7.69
CA ALA A 23 -12.17 7.43 -8.38
C ALA A 23 -12.47 8.66 -7.52
N ASN A 24 -13.64 8.68 -6.86
CA ASN A 24 -14.13 9.82 -6.07
C ASN A 24 -13.61 9.82 -4.63
N ALA A 25 -12.96 8.75 -4.17
CA ALA A 25 -12.48 8.63 -2.80
C ALA A 25 -11.53 9.78 -2.42
N PRO A 26 -11.70 10.40 -1.23
CA PRO A 26 -10.79 11.40 -0.71
C PRO A 26 -9.42 10.79 -0.38
N LEU A 27 -8.37 11.62 -0.26
CA LEU A 27 -6.98 11.16 -0.12
C LEU A 27 -6.77 10.26 1.10
N HIS A 28 -7.41 10.52 2.23
CA HIS A 28 -7.30 9.68 3.41
C HIS A 28 -7.85 8.26 3.19
N THR A 29 -8.90 8.11 2.38
CA THR A 29 -9.43 6.80 1.97
C THR A 29 -8.50 6.13 0.95
N LYS A 30 -7.98 6.89 -0.03
CA LYS A 30 -7.01 6.38 -1.01
C LYS A 30 -5.72 5.87 -0.36
N HIS A 31 -5.28 6.50 0.73
CA HIS A 31 -4.15 6.02 1.51
C HIS A 31 -4.38 4.58 2.03
N ARG A 32 -5.61 4.25 2.44
CA ARG A 32 -5.96 2.88 2.87
C ARG A 32 -5.93 1.87 1.72
N PHE A 33 -6.18 2.29 0.47
CA PHE A 33 -6.08 1.41 -0.71
C PHE A 33 -4.65 1.00 -1.04
N LEU A 34 -3.64 1.71 -0.51
CA LEU A 34 -2.24 1.34 -0.61
C LEU A 34 -1.79 0.29 0.43
N SER A 35 -2.73 -0.32 1.14
CA SER A 35 -2.39 -1.35 2.11
C SER A 35 -1.80 -2.58 1.42
N THR A 36 -0.64 -2.98 1.91
CA THR A 36 0.19 -4.07 1.37
C THR A 36 0.43 -5.11 2.45
N ASN A 37 0.55 -6.37 2.06
CA ASN A 37 0.80 -7.47 2.98
C ASN A 37 2.15 -7.32 3.68
N LEU A 38 2.19 -7.63 4.97
CA LEU A 38 3.43 -7.73 5.75
C LEU A 38 4.06 -9.12 5.58
N SER A 39 5.39 -9.21 5.75
CA SER A 39 6.10 -10.50 5.88
C SER A 39 5.58 -11.30 7.08
N LYS A 40 5.86 -12.60 7.12
CA LYS A 40 5.44 -13.46 8.24
C LYS A 40 6.00 -12.96 9.58
N GLU A 41 7.27 -12.56 9.60
CA GLU A 41 7.97 -12.02 10.76
C GLU A 41 7.31 -10.73 11.29
N LEU A 42 7.03 -9.77 10.39
CA LEU A 42 6.35 -8.53 10.76
C LEU A 42 4.93 -8.74 11.25
N ARG A 43 4.22 -9.76 10.70
CA ARG A 43 2.89 -10.14 11.19
C ARG A 43 2.92 -10.67 12.62
N GLN A 44 3.90 -11.53 12.91
CA GLN A 44 4.10 -12.05 14.27
C GLN A 44 4.45 -10.94 15.25
N LYS A 45 5.37 -10.04 14.84
CA LYS A 45 5.84 -8.92 15.67
C LYS A 45 4.73 -7.91 16.01
N TYR A 46 3.90 -7.53 15.03
CA TYR A 46 2.92 -6.44 15.20
C TYR A 46 1.47 -6.91 15.29
N GLY A 47 1.19 -8.21 15.15
CA GLY A 47 -0.17 -8.74 15.17
C GLY A 47 -1.08 -8.22 14.06
N LYS A 48 -0.51 -7.63 12.99
CA LYS A 48 -1.24 -7.05 11.85
C LYS A 48 -0.92 -7.77 10.56
N ARG A 49 -1.92 -7.91 9.68
CA ARG A 49 -1.77 -8.61 8.41
C ARG A 49 -1.25 -7.70 7.29
N ASN A 50 -1.67 -6.45 7.27
CA ASN A 50 -1.34 -5.47 6.25
C ASN A 50 -1.12 -4.08 6.85
N LEU A 51 -0.43 -3.22 6.12
CA LEU A 51 -0.18 -1.83 6.48
C LEU A 51 -0.11 -0.97 5.21
N PRO A 52 -0.57 0.30 5.24
CA PRO A 52 -0.35 1.23 4.14
C PRO A 52 1.14 1.43 3.88
N LEU A 53 1.52 1.31 2.62
CA LEU A 53 2.90 1.41 2.16
C LEU A 53 3.32 2.88 2.11
N ARG A 54 4.54 3.18 2.55
CA ARG A 54 5.12 4.53 2.54
C ARG A 54 6.48 4.54 1.84
N LYS A 55 6.90 5.75 1.46
CA LYS A 55 8.26 5.98 0.95
C LYS A 55 9.29 5.55 2.01
N GLY A 56 10.35 4.87 1.56
CA GLY A 56 11.39 4.35 2.43
C GLY A 56 11.15 2.95 2.98
N ASP A 57 9.93 2.39 2.84
CA ASP A 57 9.71 0.97 3.15
C ASP A 57 10.46 0.08 2.16
N GLU A 58 10.91 -1.09 2.59
CA GLU A 58 11.45 -2.11 1.70
C GLU A 58 10.36 -3.12 1.34
N ALA A 59 10.17 -3.32 0.04
CA ALA A 59 9.13 -4.20 -0.49
C ALA A 59 9.71 -5.29 -1.39
N LEU A 60 9.18 -6.50 -1.23
CA LEU A 60 9.39 -7.64 -2.13
C LEU A 60 8.30 -7.62 -3.20
N ILE A 61 8.69 -7.75 -4.46
CA ILE A 61 7.76 -7.88 -5.58
C ILE A 61 7.35 -9.35 -5.73
N MET A 62 6.06 -9.62 -5.59
CA MET A 62 5.53 -10.98 -5.63
C MET A 62 5.05 -11.42 -7.00
N ARG A 63 4.74 -10.48 -7.91
CA ARG A 63 4.12 -10.76 -9.23
C ARG A 63 4.76 -9.94 -10.35
N GLY A 64 4.73 -10.48 -11.56
CA GLY A 64 5.20 -9.84 -12.78
C GLY A 64 6.68 -10.10 -13.09
N THR A 65 7.22 -9.40 -14.08
CA THR A 65 8.60 -9.57 -14.61
C THR A 65 9.69 -9.37 -13.54
N PHE A 66 9.42 -8.54 -12.54
CA PHE A 66 10.36 -8.23 -11.46
C PHE A 66 10.15 -9.10 -10.20
N ARG A 67 9.39 -10.19 -10.30
CA ARG A 67 9.12 -11.09 -9.17
C ARG A 67 10.41 -11.53 -8.47
N GLY A 68 10.39 -11.53 -7.14
CA GLY A 68 11.51 -11.96 -6.29
C GLY A 68 12.51 -10.83 -5.97
N LYS A 69 12.44 -9.69 -6.64
CA LYS A 69 13.31 -8.55 -6.33
C LYS A 69 12.80 -7.79 -5.10
N LYS A 70 13.75 -7.36 -4.26
CA LYS A 70 13.52 -6.52 -3.07
C LYS A 70 14.20 -5.19 -3.27
N ALA A 71 13.52 -4.09 -3.00
CA ALA A 71 14.13 -2.78 -2.95
C ALA A 71 13.24 -1.76 -2.22
N LYS A 72 13.75 -0.55 -2.01
CA LYS A 72 13.07 0.53 -1.31
C LYS A 72 12.01 1.20 -2.19
N VAL A 73 10.97 1.66 -1.53
CA VAL A 73 9.92 2.47 -2.17
C VAL A 73 10.43 3.88 -2.38
N VAL A 74 10.48 4.33 -3.63
CA VAL A 74 10.93 5.67 -4.02
C VAL A 74 9.78 6.67 -3.98
N SER A 75 8.64 6.31 -4.58
CA SER A 75 7.47 7.19 -4.63
C SER A 75 6.16 6.43 -4.53
N VAL A 76 5.15 7.13 -4.00
CA VAL A 76 3.80 6.61 -3.79
C VAL A 76 2.81 7.55 -4.49
N ASP A 77 2.07 7.01 -5.46
CA ASP A 77 1.00 7.70 -6.19
C ASP A 77 -0.35 7.33 -5.59
N LEU A 78 -0.86 8.19 -4.71
CA LEU A 78 -2.15 8.01 -4.03
C LEU A 78 -3.33 8.07 -5.01
N ARG A 79 -3.25 8.94 -6.02
CA ARG A 79 -4.35 9.14 -6.97
C ARG A 79 -4.65 7.86 -7.75
N ASN A 80 -3.61 7.17 -8.20
CA ASN A 80 -3.73 5.96 -9.02
C ASN A 80 -3.50 4.67 -8.21
N SER A 81 -3.31 4.77 -6.89
CA SER A 81 -3.07 3.63 -5.98
C SER A 81 -1.93 2.73 -6.48
N ARG A 82 -0.78 3.33 -6.77
CA ARG A 82 0.40 2.63 -7.29
C ARG A 82 1.69 3.18 -6.69
N VAL A 83 2.76 2.40 -6.79
CA VAL A 83 4.03 2.63 -6.11
C VAL A 83 5.17 2.40 -7.07
N ALA A 84 6.20 3.25 -7.05
CA ALA A 84 7.47 3.03 -7.73
C ALA A 84 8.52 2.51 -6.74
N ILE A 85 9.28 1.51 -7.19
CA ILE A 85 10.32 0.83 -6.41
C ILE A 85 11.67 1.12 -7.08
N GLU A 86 12.68 1.29 -6.27
CA GLU A 86 14.05 1.59 -6.70
C GLU A 86 14.59 0.51 -7.64
N GLY A 87 15.32 0.93 -8.69
CA GLY A 87 15.94 0.03 -9.66
C GLY A 87 14.96 -0.66 -10.62
N MET A 88 13.65 -0.47 -10.48
CA MET A 88 12.65 -1.08 -11.35
C MET A 88 12.25 -0.13 -12.46
N GLN A 89 13.02 -0.16 -13.57
CA GLN A 89 12.85 0.74 -14.71
C GLN A 89 12.60 -0.05 -16.00
N ARG A 90 11.95 0.61 -16.95
CA ARG A 90 11.75 0.14 -18.32
C ARG A 90 12.30 1.19 -19.28
N THR A 91 13.06 0.74 -20.26
CA THR A 91 13.56 1.59 -21.35
C THR A 91 12.48 1.80 -22.38
N LYS A 92 12.24 3.05 -22.78
CA LYS A 92 11.39 3.41 -23.92
C LYS A 92 12.14 3.24 -25.25
N LYS A 93 11.43 3.39 -26.37
CA LYS A 93 12.04 3.35 -27.71
C LYS A 93 13.07 4.45 -27.95
N ASP A 94 12.91 5.61 -27.29
CA ASP A 94 13.80 6.77 -27.33
C ASP A 94 15.06 6.60 -26.45
N GLY A 95 15.24 5.46 -25.80
CA GLY A 95 16.35 5.18 -24.87
C GLY A 95 16.14 5.71 -23.44
N SER A 96 15.13 6.53 -23.18
CA SER A 96 14.86 7.04 -21.84
C SER A 96 14.37 5.95 -20.88
N LYS A 97 14.79 6.03 -19.62
CA LYS A 97 14.37 5.09 -18.55
C LYS A 97 13.19 5.64 -17.77
N VAL A 98 12.16 4.84 -17.59
CA VAL A 98 10.94 5.21 -16.85
C VAL A 98 10.71 4.21 -15.73
N ASN A 99 10.33 4.71 -14.54
CA ASN A 99 9.99 3.84 -13.41
C ASN A 99 8.75 3.00 -13.71
N VAL A 100 8.83 1.72 -13.37
CA VAL A 100 7.69 0.80 -13.41
C VAL A 100 6.89 0.96 -12.14
N PHE A 101 5.57 1.09 -12.27
CA PHE A 101 4.65 1.21 -11.15
C PHE A 101 4.02 -0.12 -10.81
N PHE A 102 3.96 -0.42 -9.53
CA PHE A 102 3.38 -1.64 -8.98
C PHE A 102 2.11 -1.33 -8.19
N ARG A 103 1.15 -2.25 -8.24
CA ARG A 103 -0.02 -2.19 -7.37
C ARG A 103 0.27 -2.81 -6.00
N PRO A 104 -0.33 -2.33 -4.90
CA PRO A 104 -0.06 -2.81 -3.54
C PRO A 104 -0.23 -4.31 -3.36
N PHE A 105 -1.20 -4.93 -4.04
CA PHE A 105 -1.44 -6.37 -3.96
C PHE A 105 -0.33 -7.23 -4.59
N ALA A 106 0.53 -6.64 -5.42
CA ALA A 106 1.68 -7.31 -6.02
C ALA A 106 2.94 -7.24 -5.15
N LEU A 107 2.86 -6.55 -4.01
CA LEU A 107 3.98 -6.27 -3.12
C LEU A 107 3.78 -6.91 -1.74
N GLN A 108 4.90 -7.12 -1.04
CA GLN A 108 4.95 -7.54 0.35
C GLN A 108 6.01 -6.70 1.07
N ILE A 109 5.65 -6.10 2.20
CA ILE A 109 6.59 -5.32 3.02
C ILE A 109 7.51 -6.27 3.78
N GLN A 110 8.81 -6.07 3.63
CA GLN A 110 9.86 -6.82 4.33
C GLN A 110 10.42 -6.01 5.51
N THR A 111 10.65 -4.72 5.29
CA THR A 111 11.16 -3.81 6.32
C THR A 111 10.32 -2.53 6.33
N LEU A 112 10.02 -2.03 7.52
CA LEU A 112 9.23 -0.81 7.73
C LEU A 112 10.14 0.37 8.05
N ASN A 113 9.92 1.49 7.40
CA ASN A 113 10.43 2.77 7.87
C ASN A 113 9.59 3.23 9.07
N LEU A 114 10.21 3.44 10.23
CA LEU A 114 9.57 3.78 11.50
C LEU A 114 9.88 5.20 12.00
N ASP A 115 10.30 6.10 11.12
CA ASP A 115 10.60 7.50 11.47
C ASP A 115 9.36 8.25 11.99
N ASP A 116 8.16 7.84 11.56
CA ASP A 116 6.90 8.48 11.92
C ASP A 116 6.34 7.91 13.24
N LYS A 117 6.31 8.74 14.27
CA LYS A 117 5.73 8.42 15.60
C LYS A 117 4.27 7.96 15.52
N GLN A 118 3.45 8.56 14.64
CA GLN A 118 2.05 8.17 14.47
C GLN A 118 1.93 6.76 13.87
N ARG A 119 2.81 6.40 12.94
CA ARG A 119 2.89 5.06 12.37
C ARG A 119 3.24 4.01 13.42
N VAL A 120 4.20 4.31 14.26
CA VAL A 120 4.61 3.44 15.39
C VAL A 120 3.48 3.28 16.39
N ALA A 121 2.81 4.36 16.79
CA ALA A 121 1.65 4.31 17.68
C ALA A 121 0.50 3.46 17.08
N ALA A 122 0.23 3.62 15.77
CA ALA A 122 -0.76 2.81 15.09
C ALA A 122 -0.39 1.32 15.02
N LEU A 123 0.90 0.98 14.91
CA LEU A 123 1.39 -0.41 14.94
C LEU A 123 1.17 -1.06 16.31
N ASN A 124 1.43 -0.33 17.39
CA ASN A 124 1.38 -0.85 18.75
C ASN A 124 -0.04 -0.94 19.33
N ARG A 125 -1.03 -0.26 18.73
CA ARG A 125 -2.42 -0.17 19.24
C ARG A 125 -3.09 -1.51 19.52
N LYS A 126 -2.84 -2.55 18.68
CA LYS A 126 -3.43 -3.89 18.87
C LYS A 126 -2.69 -4.74 19.91
N GLN A 127 -1.46 -4.40 20.24
CA GLN A 127 -0.69 -5.14 21.25
C GLN A 127 -1.14 -4.79 22.67
N SER A 128 -1.60 -3.56 22.91
CA SER A 128 -2.18 -3.15 24.20
C SER A 128 -3.51 -3.84 24.48
N GLU A 129 -4.42 -3.89 23.48
CA GLU A 129 -5.73 -4.54 23.64
C GLU A 129 -5.64 -6.05 23.95
N ASN A 130 -4.62 -6.74 23.45
CA ASN A 130 -4.40 -8.18 23.72
C ASN A 130 -3.70 -8.44 25.06
N LYS A 131 -3.03 -7.46 25.65
CA LYS A 131 -2.43 -7.58 27.00
C LYS A 131 -3.45 -7.37 28.11
N GLU A 132 -4.47 -6.55 27.87
CA GLU A 132 -5.56 -6.31 28.84
C GLU A 132 -6.61 -7.45 28.86
N LYS A 133 -6.63 -8.34 27.85
CA LYS A 133 -7.55 -9.49 27.74
C LYS A 133 -6.96 -10.83 28.20
N LYS A 134 -5.75 -10.85 28.75
CA LYS A 134 -5.09 -11.99 29.37
C LYS A 134 -4.95 -11.77 30.87
#